data_0e7b5d26d298e9f69d8ef0ec0df0e790
#
_entry.id   0e7b5d26d298e9f69d8ef0ec0df0e790
#
_cell.length_a   1.000
_cell.length_b   1.000
_cell.length_c   1.000
_cell.angle_alpha   90.00
_cell.angle_beta   90.00
_cell.angle_gamma   90.00
#
_symmetry.space_group_name_H-M   'P 1'
#
loop_
_entity.id
_entity.type
_entity.pdbx_description
1 polymer ?
#
loop_
_entity_poly.entity_id
_entity_poly.type
_entity_poly.pdbx_seq_one_letter_code
_entity_poly.pdbx_strand_id
1 'polypeptide(L)' 'MSRYKLCEICSEEYNTMYRIIIDNSKRWIFSCKSCLEKHKPNNKYYKYGGTWKK' A
#
# COMPACT_ATOMS: atom_id res chain seq x y z
N MET A 1 -16.31 -7.09 12.27
CA MET A 1 -15.68 -6.32 11.20
C MET A 1 -14.43 -5.61 11.68
N SER A 2 -13.40 -5.63 10.90
CA SER A 2 -12.15 -4.97 11.25
C SER A 2 -12.29 -3.45 11.11
N ARG A 3 -11.80 -2.73 12.10
CA ARG A 3 -11.74 -1.27 12.04
C ARG A 3 -10.49 -0.78 11.33
N TYR A 4 -9.58 -1.70 11.07
CA TYR A 4 -8.31 -1.40 10.46
C TYR A 4 -8.24 -2.04 9.09
N LYS A 5 -7.45 -1.45 8.23
CA LYS A 5 -7.15 -2.09 6.97
C LYS A 5 -5.91 -2.93 7.13
N LEU A 6 -5.87 -4.04 6.42
CA LEU A 6 -4.68 -4.86 6.37
C LEU A 6 -3.82 -4.46 5.18
N CYS A 7 -2.52 -4.46 5.38
CA CYS A 7 -1.59 -4.30 4.26
C CYS A 7 -1.81 -5.48 3.31
N GLU A 8 -2.05 -5.19 2.04
CA GLU A 8 -2.33 -6.25 1.08
C GLU A 8 -1.08 -7.04 0.69
N ILE A 9 0.07 -6.64 1.19
CA ILE A 9 1.34 -7.32 0.89
C ILE A 9 1.77 -8.20 2.04
N CYS A 10 1.84 -7.65 3.26
CA CYS A 10 2.29 -8.41 4.41
C CYS A 10 1.15 -8.85 5.35
N SER A 11 -0.07 -8.41 5.09
CA SER A 11 -1.26 -8.78 5.86
C SER A 11 -1.24 -8.36 7.33
N GLU A 12 -0.52 -7.28 7.62
CA GLU A 12 -0.48 -6.71 8.96
C GLU A 12 -1.44 -5.55 9.09
N GLU A 13 -1.92 -5.29 10.31
CA GLU A 13 -2.80 -4.16 10.58
C GLU A 13 -1.98 -2.91 10.90
N TYR A 14 -2.42 -1.79 10.36
CA TYR A 14 -1.79 -0.50 10.63
C TYR A 14 -2.84 0.60 10.69
N ASN A 15 -2.55 1.65 11.44
CA ASN A 15 -3.42 2.83 11.51
C ASN A 15 -3.26 3.74 10.30
N THR A 16 -2.18 3.59 9.57
CA THR A 16 -1.89 4.39 8.39
C THR A 16 -1.53 3.47 7.25
N MET A 17 -2.18 3.66 6.13
CA MET A 17 -1.92 2.90 4.92
C MET A 17 -1.74 3.84 3.75
N TYR A 18 -1.03 3.39 2.75
CA TYR A 18 -0.76 4.17 1.55
C TYR A 18 -1.40 3.49 0.36
N ARG A 19 -2.14 4.25 -0.40
CA ARG A 19 -2.80 3.74 -1.59
C ARG A 19 -1.83 3.84 -2.75
N ILE A 20 -1.38 2.69 -3.25
CA ILE A 20 -0.35 2.64 -4.27
C ILE A 20 -0.67 1.60 -5.34
N ILE A 21 0.03 1.74 -6.47
CA ILE A 21 0.06 0.73 -7.52
C ILE A 21 1.51 0.25 -7.60
N ILE A 22 1.72 -1.06 -7.65
CA ILE A 22 3.07 -1.62 -7.65
C ILE A 22 3.38 -2.45 -8.89
N ASP A 23 2.40 -2.67 -9.75
CA ASP A 23 2.62 -3.45 -10.98
C ASP A 23 1.77 -2.89 -12.10
N ASN A 24 1.84 -3.52 -13.27
CA ASN A 24 1.11 -3.03 -14.44
C ASN A 24 -0.37 -3.43 -14.47
N SER A 25 -0.87 -4.03 -13.41
CA SER A 25 -2.30 -4.34 -13.32
C SER A 25 -3.13 -3.06 -13.15
N LYS A 26 -2.49 -1.96 -12.79
CA LYS A 26 -3.13 -0.67 -12.54
C LYS A 26 -4.15 -0.73 -11.41
N ARG A 27 -3.96 -1.67 -10.52
CA ARG A 27 -4.87 -1.89 -9.40
C ARG A 27 -4.34 -1.19 -8.16
N TRP A 28 -5.17 -0.38 -7.55
CA TRP A 28 -4.82 0.29 -6.30
C TRP A 28 -4.90 -0.68 -5.14
N ILE A 29 -3.86 -0.68 -4.31
CA ILE A 29 -3.83 -1.49 -3.09
C ILE A 29 -3.45 -0.60 -1.92
N PHE A 30 -3.74 -1.09 -0.72
CA PHE A 30 -3.29 -0.42 0.50
C PHE A 30 -2.06 -1.16 1.02
N SER A 31 -1.00 -0.43 1.31
CA SER A 31 0.20 -1.02 1.86
C SER A 31 0.69 -0.22 3.04
N CYS A 32 1.42 -0.88 3.94
CA CYS A 32 2.07 -0.17 5.03
C CYS A 32 3.32 0.51 4.51
N LYS A 33 3.88 1.39 5.34
CA LYS A 33 5.06 2.14 4.95
C LYS A 33 6.23 1.23 4.58
N SER A 34 6.45 0.16 5.36
CA SER A 34 7.56 -0.76 5.08
C SER A 34 7.44 -1.40 3.71
N CYS A 35 6.24 -1.89 3.36
CA CYS A 35 6.02 -2.50 2.06
C CYS A 35 6.13 -1.48 0.94
N LEU A 36 5.60 -0.28 1.17
CA LEU A 36 5.72 0.80 0.19
C LEU A 36 7.19 1.07 -0.12
N GLU A 37 8.01 1.15 0.92
CA GLU A 37 9.44 1.42 0.75
C GLU A 37 10.17 0.28 0.06
N LYS A 38 9.66 -0.95 0.20
CA LYS A 38 10.24 -2.09 -0.49
C LYS A 38 9.91 -2.12 -1.98
N HIS A 39 8.72 -1.64 -2.34
CA HIS A 39 8.24 -1.73 -3.72
C HIS A 39 8.44 -0.46 -4.52
N LYS A 40 8.79 0.63 -3.86
CA LYS A 40 8.97 1.90 -4.52
C LYS A 40 10.25 2.00 -5.36
N PRO A 41 11.43 1.57 -4.84
CA PRO A 41 12.69 1.74 -5.58
C PRO A 41 12.69 0.94 -6.88
N ASN A 42 13.14 1.57 -7.96
CA ASN A 42 13.30 0.94 -9.27
C ASN A 42 12.02 0.32 -9.83
N ASN A 43 10.87 0.80 -9.35
CA ASN A 43 9.57 0.27 -9.81
C ASN A 43 8.89 1.30 -10.71
N LYS A 44 8.97 1.06 -12.02
CA LYS A 44 8.39 1.97 -13.00
C LYS A 44 6.87 2.00 -12.96
N TYR A 45 6.26 1.01 -12.35
CA TYR A 45 4.80 0.94 -12.23
C TYR A 45 4.29 1.60 -10.96
N TYR A 46 5.19 1.99 -10.06
CA TYR A 46 4.81 2.57 -8.79
C TYR A 46 4.05 3.89 -8.98
N LYS A 47 2.90 3.98 -8.34
CA LYS A 47 2.14 5.23 -8.28
C LYS A 47 1.58 5.39 -6.87
N TYR A 48 1.54 6.62 -6.42
CA TYR A 48 1.00 6.95 -5.11
C TYR A 48 -0.33 7.66 -5.30
N GLY A 49 -1.38 7.16 -4.63
CA GLY A 49 -2.72 7.71 -4.78
C GLY A 49 -3.31 8.33 -3.53
N GLY A 50 -2.57 8.36 -2.44
CA GLY A 50 -3.06 8.98 -1.22
C GLY A 50 -2.75 8.16 0.02
N THR A 51 -3.07 8.74 1.18
CA THR A 51 -2.83 8.10 2.46
C THR A 51 -4.16 7.90 3.18
N TRP A 52 -4.38 6.70 3.68
CA TRP A 52 -5.51 6.40 4.53
C TRP A 52 -5.04 6.42 5.98
N LYS A 53 -5.79 7.10 6.83
CA LYS A 53 -5.53 7.12 8.26
C LYS A 53 -6.80 6.74 8.99
N LYS A 54 -6.62 5.96 10.03
CA LYS A 54 -7.73 5.63 10.89
C LYS A 54 -8.19 6.87 11.66
#